data_f3f2afba8d46d11bb81f52f25102e033
#
_entry.id   f3f2afba8d46d11bb81f52f25102e033
#
_cell.length_a   1.000
_cell.length_b   1.000
_cell.length_c   1.000
_cell.angle_alpha   90.00
_cell.angle_beta   90.00
_cell.angle_gamma   90.00
#
_symmetry.space_group_name_H-M   'P 1'
#
loop_
_entity.id
_entity.type
_entity.pdbx_description
1 polymer ?
#
loop_
_entity_poly.entity_id
_entity_poly.type
_entity_poly.pdbx_seq_one_letter_code
_entity_poly.pdbx_strand_id
1 'polypeptide(L)'
;MDNVKNDAYYVKRLKQDLEFVVTHMKNVDIEELSANEVLLDSMLFRMIQISENAKKLSEEYKLHRGNVPWNAIYGLRNRIVHDYGNVDRKRHR
;
A
#
# COMPACT_ATOMS: atom_id res chain seq x y z
N MET A 1 -2.44 22.30 16.73
CA MET A 1 -2.39 21.96 16.24
C MET A 1 -1.77 21.91 15.22
N ASP A 2 -1.25 22.19 14.98
CA ASP A 2 -0.60 22.35 14.09
C ASP A 2 0.06 21.28 13.55
N ASN A 3 0.00 20.26 13.83
CA ASN A 3 0.51 19.06 13.27
C ASN A 3 -0.46 18.40 12.35
N VAL A 4 -1.53 19.05 12.05
CA VAL A 4 -2.51 18.51 11.13
C VAL A 4 -1.94 18.59 9.72
N LYS A 5 -1.76 17.44 9.10
CA LYS A 5 -1.28 17.36 7.72
C LYS A 5 -2.48 17.40 6.79
N ASN A 6 -2.32 18.09 5.68
CA ASN A 6 -3.41 18.26 4.75
C ASN A 6 -3.34 17.21 3.65
N ASP A 7 -4.35 17.23 2.78
CA ASP A 7 -4.45 16.26 1.69
C ASP A 7 -3.22 16.27 0.79
N ALA A 8 -2.65 17.44 0.54
CA ALA A 8 -1.48 17.54 -0.33
C ALA A 8 -0.32 16.70 0.20
N TYR A 9 -0.14 16.69 1.52
CA TYR A 9 0.91 15.90 2.13
C TYR A 9 0.69 14.40 1.87
N TYR A 10 -0.53 13.94 2.11
CA TYR A 10 -0.83 12.51 1.95
C TYR A 10 -0.84 12.09 0.49
N VAL A 11 -1.29 12.96 -0.40
CA VAL A 11 -1.25 12.68 -1.83
C VAL A 11 0.19 12.52 -2.28
N LYS A 12 1.08 13.38 -1.80
CA LYS A 12 2.49 13.28 -2.16
C LYS A 12 3.08 11.95 -1.70
N ARG A 13 2.74 11.54 -0.47
CA ARG A 13 3.23 10.27 0.06
C ARG A 13 2.68 9.10 -0.74
N LEU A 14 1.39 9.14 -1.06
CA LEU A 14 0.78 8.10 -1.87
C LEU A 14 1.46 7.98 -3.23
N LYS A 15 1.72 9.12 -3.85
CA LYS A 15 2.35 9.13 -5.16
C LYS A 15 3.75 8.50 -5.10
N GLN A 16 4.50 8.83 -4.07
CA GLN A 16 5.84 8.27 -3.89
C GLN A 16 5.79 6.75 -3.74
N ASP A 17 4.86 6.26 -2.91
CA ASP A 17 4.74 4.83 -2.70
C ASP A 17 4.28 4.11 -3.97
N LEU A 18 3.33 4.69 -4.67
CA LEU A 18 2.84 4.09 -5.91
C LEU A 18 3.94 4.04 -6.96
N GLU A 19 4.72 5.11 -7.08
CA GLU A 19 5.82 5.13 -8.03
C GLU A 19 6.87 4.08 -7.68
N PHE A 20 7.13 3.91 -6.40
CA PHE A 20 8.07 2.88 -5.97
C PHE A 20 7.58 1.50 -6.39
N VAL A 21 6.30 1.22 -6.12
CA VAL A 21 5.72 -0.07 -6.46
C VAL A 21 5.78 -0.32 -7.96
N VAL A 22 5.35 0.64 -8.75
CA VAL A 22 5.32 0.49 -10.20
C VAL A 22 6.73 0.27 -10.76
N THR A 23 7.67 1.04 -10.26
CA THR A 23 9.05 0.95 -10.75
C THR A 23 9.66 -0.41 -10.44
N HIS A 24 9.47 -0.89 -9.22
CA HIS A 24 10.14 -2.12 -8.79
C HIS A 24 9.41 -3.39 -9.20
N MET A 25 8.14 -3.26 -9.56
CA MET A 25 7.36 -4.41 -10.02
C MET A 25 7.32 -4.54 -11.53
N LYS A 26 7.95 -3.62 -12.23
CA LYS A 26 7.93 -3.66 -13.68
C LYS A 26 8.56 -4.96 -14.17
N ASN A 27 7.80 -5.70 -14.97
CA ASN A 27 8.25 -6.99 -15.54
C ASN A 27 8.53 -8.05 -14.49
N VAL A 28 7.97 -7.91 -13.30
CA VAL A 28 8.11 -8.91 -12.23
C VAL A 28 6.80 -9.67 -12.14
N ASP A 29 6.86 -11.00 -12.28
CA ASP A 29 5.65 -11.80 -12.13
C ASP A 29 5.53 -12.30 -10.69
N ILE A 30 4.41 -12.97 -10.44
CA ILE A 30 4.08 -13.44 -9.09
C ILE A 30 5.14 -14.41 -8.56
N GLU A 31 5.66 -15.26 -9.42
CA GLU A 31 6.65 -16.24 -9.00
C GLU A 31 7.96 -15.56 -8.60
N GLU A 32 8.37 -14.59 -9.40
CA GLU A 32 9.58 -13.84 -9.08
C GLU A 32 9.43 -13.08 -7.79
N LEU A 33 8.25 -12.45 -7.60
CA LEU A 33 8.00 -11.71 -6.38
C LEU A 33 8.07 -12.63 -5.15
N SER A 34 7.43 -13.79 -5.25
CA SER A 34 7.39 -14.74 -4.14
C SER A 34 8.78 -15.27 -3.79
N ALA A 35 9.65 -15.39 -4.78
CA ALA A 35 10.98 -15.91 -4.58
C ALA A 35 11.96 -14.86 -4.07
N ASN A 36 11.60 -13.59 -4.16
CA ASN A 36 12.49 -12.49 -3.76
C ASN A 36 11.97 -11.89 -2.46
N GLU A 37 12.51 -12.36 -1.36
CA GLU A 37 12.02 -11.97 -0.04
C GLU A 37 12.17 -10.47 0.21
N VAL A 38 13.28 -9.90 -0.23
CA VAL A 38 13.50 -8.47 -0.03
C VAL A 38 12.47 -7.65 -0.83
N LEU A 39 12.25 -8.04 -2.06
CA LEU A 39 11.29 -7.34 -2.90
C LEU A 39 9.87 -7.49 -2.34
N LEU A 40 9.51 -8.69 -1.94
CA LEU A 40 8.19 -8.95 -1.39
C LEU A 40 7.95 -8.09 -0.15
N ASP A 41 8.91 -8.08 0.76
CA ASP A 41 8.77 -7.29 1.99
C ASP A 41 8.65 -5.80 1.68
N SER A 42 9.41 -5.32 0.69
CA SER A 42 9.34 -3.92 0.30
C SER A 42 7.97 -3.57 -0.26
N MET A 43 7.42 -4.45 -1.09
CA MET A 43 6.11 -4.21 -1.67
C MET A 43 5.01 -4.22 -0.61
N LEU A 44 5.08 -5.17 0.31
CA LEU A 44 4.10 -5.25 1.39
C LEU A 44 4.14 -3.99 2.25
N PHE A 45 5.33 -3.53 2.57
CA PHE A 45 5.48 -2.31 3.35
C PHE A 45 4.85 -1.11 2.64
N ARG A 46 5.13 -0.98 1.34
CA ARG A 46 4.57 0.14 0.58
C ARG A 46 3.06 0.06 0.48
N MET A 47 2.52 -1.13 0.30
CA MET A 47 1.07 -1.29 0.21
C MET A 47 0.39 -0.93 1.52
N ILE A 48 1.00 -1.31 2.65
CA ILE A 48 0.46 -0.92 3.95
C ILE A 48 0.52 0.60 4.10
N GLN A 49 1.60 1.23 3.70
CA GLN A 49 1.72 2.68 3.72
C GLN A 49 0.65 3.34 2.87
N ILE A 50 0.40 2.81 1.68
CA ILE A 50 -0.63 3.33 0.79
C ILE A 50 -1.99 3.28 1.48
N SER A 51 -2.31 2.15 2.09
CA SER A 51 -3.58 1.99 2.78
C SER A 51 -3.72 3.01 3.92
N GLU A 52 -2.69 3.14 4.74
CA GLU A 52 -2.74 4.04 5.89
C GLU A 52 -2.84 5.50 5.47
N ASN A 53 -2.10 5.90 4.46
CA ASN A 53 -2.13 7.29 4.01
C ASN A 53 -3.44 7.61 3.31
N ALA A 54 -4.01 6.65 2.58
CA ALA A 54 -5.30 6.87 1.93
C ALA A 54 -6.39 7.14 2.96
N LYS A 55 -6.33 6.47 4.10
CA LYS A 55 -7.33 6.69 5.16
C LYS A 55 -7.29 8.10 5.72
N LYS A 56 -6.16 8.76 5.60
CA LYS A 56 -5.98 10.08 6.18
C LYS A 56 -6.40 11.21 5.26
N LEU A 57 -6.75 10.89 4.03
CA LEU A 57 -7.28 11.90 3.11
C LEU A 57 -8.67 12.34 3.58
N SER A 58 -9.00 13.61 3.33
CA SER A 58 -10.30 14.15 3.72
C SER A 58 -11.42 13.49 2.91
N GLU A 59 -12.61 13.51 3.49
CA GLU A 59 -13.78 13.00 2.79
C GLU A 59 -14.05 13.79 1.52
N GLU A 60 -13.84 15.09 1.59
CA GLU A 60 -14.07 15.95 0.44
C GLU A 60 -13.15 15.54 -0.73
N TYR A 61 -11.88 15.29 -0.43
CA TYR A 61 -10.94 14.86 -1.47
C TYR A 61 -11.41 13.58 -2.12
N LYS A 62 -11.85 12.62 -1.28
CA LYS A 62 -12.24 11.30 -1.80
C LYS A 62 -13.56 11.37 -2.57
N LEU A 63 -14.47 12.23 -2.15
CA LEU A 63 -15.72 12.39 -2.87
C LEU A 63 -15.51 12.91 -4.29
N HIS A 64 -14.54 13.78 -4.47
CA HIS A 64 -14.23 14.31 -5.79
C HIS A 64 -13.53 13.30 -6.68
N ARG A 65 -13.13 12.16 -6.11
CA ARG A 65 -12.44 11.12 -6.85
C ARG A 65 -13.13 9.78 -6.64
N GLY A 66 -14.43 9.77 -6.91
CA GLY A 66 -15.25 8.59 -6.68
C GLY A 66 -14.91 7.41 -7.56
N ASN A 67 -14.10 7.63 -8.60
CA ASN A 67 -13.66 6.53 -9.46
C ASN A 67 -12.53 5.71 -8.84
N VAL A 68 -11.97 6.16 -7.73
CA VAL A 68 -10.92 5.43 -7.02
C VAL A 68 -11.59 4.44 -6.06
N PRO A 69 -11.16 3.17 -6.05
CA PRO A 69 -11.77 2.17 -5.16
C PRO A 69 -11.25 2.30 -3.73
N TRP A 70 -11.71 3.34 -3.04
CA TRP A 70 -11.20 3.68 -1.72
C TRP A 70 -11.37 2.55 -0.70
N ASN A 71 -12.52 1.87 -0.72
CA ASN A 71 -12.76 0.79 0.25
C ASN A 71 -11.80 -0.37 0.05
N ALA A 72 -11.49 -0.69 -1.19
CA ALA A 72 -10.52 -1.74 -1.47
C ALA A 72 -9.14 -1.35 -0.95
N ILE A 73 -8.79 -0.07 -1.12
CA ILE A 73 -7.50 0.43 -0.65
C ILE A 73 -7.44 0.38 0.86
N TYR A 74 -8.52 0.76 1.54
CA TYR A 74 -8.54 0.73 3.01
C TYR A 74 -8.35 -0.68 3.54
N GLY A 75 -8.88 -1.67 2.86
CA GLY A 75 -8.78 -3.05 3.32
C GLY A 75 -7.47 -3.73 2.98
N LEU A 76 -6.61 -3.05 2.26
CA LEU A 76 -5.38 -3.65 1.75
C LEU A 76 -4.48 -4.15 2.87
N ARG A 77 -4.30 -3.34 3.91
CA ARG A 77 -3.46 -3.73 5.03
C ARG A 77 -3.96 -5.00 5.71
N ASN A 78 -5.25 -5.04 5.98
CA ASN A 78 -5.82 -6.21 6.65
C ASN A 78 -5.71 -7.46 5.79
N ARG A 79 -5.93 -7.32 4.50
CA ARG A 79 -5.81 -8.44 3.59
C ARG A 79 -4.37 -8.94 3.53
N ILE A 80 -3.41 -8.03 3.46
CA ILE A 80 -2.01 -8.41 3.40
C ILE A 80 -1.59 -9.13 4.67
N VAL A 81 -1.93 -8.56 5.82
CA VAL A 81 -1.58 -9.17 7.10
C VAL A 81 -2.19 -10.56 7.21
N HIS A 82 -3.45 -10.70 6.81
CA HIS A 82 -4.14 -11.97 6.88
C HIS A 82 -3.51 -13.02 5.96
N ASP A 83 -3.26 -12.64 4.71
CA ASP A 83 -2.81 -13.61 3.71
C ASP A 83 -1.32 -13.94 3.86
N TYR A 84 -0.50 -12.93 4.06
CA TYR A 84 0.95 -13.12 4.05
C TYR A 84 1.53 -13.42 5.42
N GLY A 85 0.82 -13.11 6.47
CA GLY A 85 1.22 -13.56 7.79
C GLY A 85 1.28 -15.07 7.86
N ASN A 86 0.32 -15.73 7.23
CA ASN A 86 0.30 -17.19 7.18
C ASN A 86 1.45 -17.74 6.34
N VAL A 87 1.76 -17.06 5.25
CA VAL A 87 2.87 -17.48 4.39
C VAL A 87 4.19 -17.39 5.14
N ASP A 88 4.37 -16.31 5.89
CA ASP A 88 5.59 -16.14 6.69
C ASP A 88 5.74 -17.24 7.71
N ARG A 89 4.66 -17.61 8.36
CA ARG A 89 4.72 -18.68 9.35
C ARG A 89 5.12 -19.99 8.70
N LYS A 90 4.64 -20.24 7.51
CA LYS A 90 5.01 -21.46 6.80
C LYS A 90 6.48 -21.45 6.42
N ARG A 91 6.99 -20.29 6.05
CA ARG A 91 8.40 -20.20 5.67
C ARG A 91 9.34 -20.40 6.83
N HIS A 92 8.88 -20.13 8.04
CA HIS A 92 9.71 -20.26 9.22
C HIS A 92 9.73 -21.67 9.78
N ARG A 93 9.06 -22.56 9.09
CA ARG A 93 9.10 -23.96 9.49
C ARG A 93 10.23 -24.71 8.84
#